data_7153d74fc068591bbc93b495edc468bd
#
_entry.id   7153d74fc068591bbc93b495edc468bd
#
_cell.length_a   1.000
_cell.length_b   1.000
_cell.length_c   1.000
_cell.angle_alpha   90.00
_cell.angle_beta   90.00
_cell.angle_gamma   90.00
#
_symmetry.space_group_name_H-M   'P 1'
#
loop_
_entity.id
_entity.type
_entity.pdbx_description
1 polymer ?
#
loop_
_entity_poly.entity_id
_entity_poly.type
_entity_poly.pdbx_seq_one_letter_code
_entity_poly.pdbx_strand_id
1 'polypeptide(L)'
;MDRFFGLTAADTSIRQEVMAGLSTFLTMSFIVAVNPFFLSEAGIPFEAGFVATILATAIGTAIMGLWAKWPVAVAPGMGLNAYFAYGLVLGQGFSWQQALTAVFIASVLFLLFSLSRLRSWLIGAIPASLGAGITAGIGLFLAMIGLQGMGLVADDPDTLLRLGDIKAPQLILALLGLLVMAGLAARGIRGGILITILGLSLIGWGSGLADFGGIASPPPMASAALSLDFSAVTSFAFLSVVFVLFFLDFFDTTGTLTGIADIAGKRRADGSIESLDRAVLADTGASVAGSLLGTSSMTTYLESATGIRAGGRTGLTALTVAALFLLCLFFQPLFASIPGFATAPALVFVAAGFLAPLGKLDWEDMSTAVPATPMPFIIPLPFSISAGIAIGFLAYVVVRVLAGRGSEINLGTWVITGFGVIWLALG
;
A
#
# COMPACT_ATOMS: atom_id res chain seq x y z
N MET A 1 -8.45 -25.25 -19.24
CA MET A 1 -8.27 -23.84 -18.93
C MET A 1 -9.49 -23.01 -19.31
N ASP A 2 -9.99 -23.08 -20.55
CA ASP A 2 -11.14 -22.28 -20.98
C ASP A 2 -12.38 -22.51 -20.11
N ARG A 3 -12.74 -23.77 -19.83
CA ARG A 3 -13.89 -24.14 -18.97
C ARG A 3 -13.79 -23.54 -17.54
N PHE A 4 -12.59 -23.32 -17.02
CA PHE A 4 -12.39 -22.82 -15.66
C PHE A 4 -12.36 -21.28 -15.61
N PHE A 5 -11.63 -20.65 -16.54
CA PHE A 5 -11.47 -19.19 -16.59
C PHE A 5 -12.49 -18.48 -17.47
N GLY A 6 -13.21 -19.21 -18.34
CA GLY A 6 -14.19 -18.62 -19.24
C GLY A 6 -13.54 -17.74 -20.32
N LEU A 7 -12.39 -18.17 -20.86
CA LEU A 7 -11.61 -17.36 -21.81
C LEU A 7 -12.42 -16.97 -23.04
N THR A 8 -13.15 -17.94 -23.61
CA THR A 8 -14.02 -17.70 -24.77
C THR A 8 -15.14 -16.72 -24.44
N ALA A 9 -15.76 -16.84 -23.25
CA ALA A 9 -16.84 -15.95 -22.80
C ALA A 9 -16.33 -14.52 -22.50
N ALA A 10 -15.05 -14.39 -22.12
CA ALA A 10 -14.39 -13.12 -21.86
C ALA A 10 -13.72 -12.52 -23.10
N ASP A 11 -13.90 -13.12 -24.28
CA ASP A 11 -13.28 -12.72 -25.55
C ASP A 11 -11.76 -12.50 -25.41
N THR A 12 -11.05 -13.50 -24.86
CA THR A 12 -9.61 -13.44 -24.61
C THR A 12 -8.94 -14.77 -24.93
N SER A 13 -7.61 -14.81 -24.90
CA SER A 13 -6.80 -16.00 -25.16
C SER A 13 -5.75 -16.18 -24.06
N ILE A 14 -5.24 -17.42 -23.89
CA ILE A 14 -4.15 -17.71 -22.95
C ILE A 14 -2.95 -16.78 -23.17
N ARG A 15 -2.56 -16.56 -24.44
CA ARG A 15 -1.45 -15.67 -24.78
C ARG A 15 -1.71 -14.24 -24.31
N GLN A 16 -2.93 -13.74 -24.51
CA GLN A 16 -3.31 -12.38 -24.12
C GLN A 16 -3.32 -12.22 -22.60
N GLU A 17 -3.87 -13.20 -21.87
CA GLU A 17 -3.88 -13.21 -20.40
C GLU A 17 -2.46 -13.26 -19.81
N VAL A 18 -1.55 -14.08 -20.38
CA VAL A 18 -0.16 -14.15 -19.97
C VAL A 18 0.58 -12.83 -20.25
N MET A 19 0.38 -12.23 -21.40
CA MET A 19 0.97 -10.93 -21.73
C MET A 19 0.42 -9.78 -20.84
N ALA A 20 -0.83 -9.87 -20.48
CA ALA A 20 -1.46 -8.96 -19.53
C ALA A 20 -0.87 -9.15 -18.12
N GLY A 21 -0.71 -10.39 -17.67
CA GLY A 21 -0.06 -10.70 -16.40
C GLY A 21 1.39 -10.22 -16.35
N LEU A 22 2.16 -10.41 -17.42
CA LEU A 22 3.51 -9.88 -17.53
C LEU A 22 3.51 -8.33 -17.44
N SER A 23 2.54 -7.66 -18.07
CA SER A 23 2.41 -6.21 -17.99
C SER A 23 2.11 -5.72 -16.57
N THR A 24 1.23 -6.39 -15.83
CA THR A 24 0.96 -6.12 -14.42
C THR A 24 2.21 -6.36 -13.57
N PHE A 25 2.86 -7.52 -13.74
CA PHE A 25 4.07 -7.86 -12.99
C PHE A 25 5.16 -6.80 -13.17
N LEU A 26 5.46 -6.38 -14.40
CA LEU A 26 6.49 -5.37 -14.67
C LEU A 26 6.20 -4.01 -14.00
N THR A 27 4.92 -3.66 -13.82
CA THR A 27 4.55 -2.39 -13.19
C THR A 27 4.60 -2.44 -11.67
N MET A 28 4.40 -3.61 -11.06
CA MET A 28 4.35 -3.76 -9.60
C MET A 28 5.54 -4.49 -8.99
N SER A 29 6.42 -5.09 -9.80
CA SER A 29 7.54 -5.91 -9.31
C SER A 29 8.56 -5.16 -8.47
N PHE A 30 8.58 -3.82 -8.50
CA PHE A 30 9.40 -3.01 -7.61
C PHE A 30 9.13 -3.31 -6.11
N ILE A 31 7.94 -3.83 -5.76
CA ILE A 31 7.59 -4.20 -4.39
C ILE A 31 8.49 -5.31 -3.84
N VAL A 32 9.06 -6.15 -4.73
CA VAL A 32 10.01 -7.22 -4.36
C VAL A 32 11.29 -6.66 -3.72
N ALA A 33 11.67 -5.44 -4.09
CA ALA A 33 12.79 -4.72 -3.47
C ALA A 33 12.33 -3.83 -2.31
N VAL A 34 11.25 -3.08 -2.51
CA VAL A 34 10.83 -2.02 -1.60
C VAL A 34 10.22 -2.57 -0.31
N ASN A 35 9.38 -3.62 -0.36
CA ASN A 35 8.78 -4.14 0.85
C ASN A 35 9.79 -4.81 1.80
N PRO A 36 10.71 -5.69 1.33
CA PRO A 36 11.77 -6.21 2.20
C PRO A 36 12.65 -5.13 2.80
N PHE A 37 12.87 -4.02 2.08
CA PHE A 37 13.57 -2.86 2.62
C PHE A 37 12.82 -2.27 3.83
N PHE A 38 11.52 -1.98 3.71
CA PHE A 38 10.72 -1.50 4.84
C PHE A 38 10.71 -2.49 6.02
N LEU A 39 10.59 -3.78 5.73
CA LEU A 39 10.61 -4.80 6.76
C LEU A 39 11.97 -4.88 7.46
N SER A 40 13.07 -4.64 6.74
CA SER A 40 14.41 -4.62 7.34
C SER A 40 14.64 -3.40 8.22
N GLU A 41 14.11 -2.24 7.87
CA GLU A 41 14.11 -1.05 8.74
C GLU A 41 13.34 -1.31 10.05
N ALA A 42 12.30 -2.13 10.00
CA ALA A 42 11.56 -2.58 11.18
C ALA A 42 12.29 -3.67 11.99
N GLY A 43 13.44 -4.18 11.52
CA GLY A 43 14.22 -5.21 12.20
C GLY A 43 13.92 -6.65 11.79
N ILE A 44 13.11 -6.87 10.74
CA ILE A 44 12.94 -8.19 10.13
C ILE A 44 14.12 -8.43 9.17
N PRO A 45 14.84 -9.57 9.25
CA PRO A 45 15.93 -9.85 8.31
C PRO A 45 15.47 -9.73 6.86
N PHE A 46 16.26 -9.04 6.02
CA PHE A 46 15.87 -8.77 4.61
C PHE A 46 15.43 -10.04 3.87
N GLU A 47 16.18 -11.15 4.03
CA GLU A 47 15.87 -12.42 3.39
C GLU A 47 14.50 -12.97 3.84
N ALA A 48 14.18 -12.88 5.12
CA ALA A 48 12.90 -13.33 5.66
C ALA A 48 11.75 -12.45 5.13
N GLY A 49 11.93 -11.14 5.13
CA GLY A 49 10.98 -10.18 4.55
C GLY A 49 10.79 -10.38 3.04
N PHE A 50 11.86 -10.71 2.31
CA PHE A 50 11.83 -11.02 0.88
C PHE A 50 10.98 -12.27 0.59
N VAL A 51 11.24 -13.36 1.30
CA VAL A 51 10.46 -14.60 1.17
C VAL A 51 9.00 -14.37 1.53
N ALA A 52 8.73 -13.70 2.67
CA ALA A 52 7.38 -13.39 3.11
C ALA A 52 6.62 -12.55 2.08
N THR A 53 7.26 -11.51 1.53
CA THR A 53 6.69 -10.65 0.49
C THR A 53 6.27 -11.45 -0.73
N ILE A 54 7.15 -12.29 -1.25
CA ILE A 54 6.90 -13.07 -2.48
C ILE A 54 5.81 -14.11 -2.24
N LEU A 55 5.91 -14.89 -1.16
CA LEU A 55 4.93 -15.95 -0.89
C LEU A 55 3.55 -15.37 -0.61
N ALA A 56 3.45 -14.30 0.19
CA ALA A 56 2.17 -13.65 0.46
C ALA A 56 1.55 -13.07 -0.82
N THR A 57 2.35 -12.39 -1.66
CA THR A 57 1.91 -11.87 -2.95
C THR A 57 1.42 -12.98 -3.88
N ALA A 58 2.18 -14.07 -4.00
CA ALA A 58 1.82 -15.19 -4.85
C ALA A 58 0.53 -15.88 -4.38
N ILE A 59 0.39 -16.13 -3.07
CA ILE A 59 -0.79 -16.75 -2.47
C ILE A 59 -2.01 -15.84 -2.64
N GLY A 60 -1.92 -14.57 -2.22
CA GLY A 60 -3.03 -13.62 -2.30
C GLY A 60 -3.50 -13.41 -3.75
N THR A 61 -2.56 -13.22 -4.67
CA THR A 61 -2.84 -13.06 -6.10
C THR A 61 -3.43 -14.34 -6.71
N ALA A 62 -2.95 -15.51 -6.30
CA ALA A 62 -3.53 -16.78 -6.75
C ALA A 62 -4.97 -16.96 -6.25
N ILE A 63 -5.26 -16.63 -4.99
CA ILE A 63 -6.63 -16.67 -4.44
C ILE A 63 -7.52 -15.68 -5.23
N MET A 64 -7.05 -14.47 -5.51
CA MET A 64 -7.77 -13.48 -6.30
C MET A 64 -8.08 -14.01 -7.71
N GLY A 65 -7.14 -14.67 -8.36
CA GLY A 65 -7.30 -15.24 -9.70
C GLY A 65 -8.18 -16.49 -9.74
N LEU A 66 -8.01 -17.41 -8.80
CA LEU A 66 -8.70 -18.72 -8.81
C LEU A 66 -10.14 -18.62 -8.27
N TRP A 67 -10.30 -17.87 -7.17
CA TRP A 67 -11.57 -17.84 -6.44
C TRP A 67 -12.44 -16.64 -6.79
N ALA A 68 -11.87 -15.41 -6.72
CA ALA A 68 -12.60 -14.22 -7.11
C ALA A 68 -12.72 -14.06 -8.64
N LYS A 69 -11.83 -14.69 -9.39
CA LYS A 69 -11.74 -14.64 -10.88
C LYS A 69 -11.55 -13.22 -11.41
N TRP A 70 -10.78 -12.43 -10.68
CA TRP A 70 -10.40 -11.08 -11.08
C TRP A 70 -8.99 -11.06 -11.68
N PRO A 71 -8.75 -10.26 -12.75
CA PRO A 71 -7.41 -10.08 -13.35
C PRO A 71 -6.54 -9.11 -12.55
N VAL A 72 -6.50 -9.28 -11.23
CA VAL A 72 -5.93 -8.29 -10.30
C VAL A 72 -4.92 -8.96 -9.38
N ALA A 73 -3.81 -8.31 -9.16
CA ALA A 73 -2.78 -8.74 -8.24
C ALA A 73 -2.97 -8.13 -6.84
N VAL A 74 -2.54 -8.88 -5.83
CA VAL A 74 -2.53 -8.51 -4.42
C VAL A 74 -1.09 -8.58 -3.92
N ALA A 75 -0.61 -7.52 -3.27
CA ALA A 75 0.73 -7.47 -2.69
C ALA A 75 0.75 -6.56 -1.45
N PRO A 76 1.83 -6.53 -0.66
CA PRO A 76 1.92 -5.64 0.50
C PRO A 76 1.67 -4.18 0.14
N GLY A 77 0.76 -3.52 0.87
CA GLY A 77 0.34 -2.15 0.60
C GLY A 77 1.41 -1.12 0.93
N MET A 78 1.80 -0.27 -0.01
CA MET A 78 2.94 0.65 0.15
C MET A 78 2.78 1.59 1.35
N GLY A 79 1.60 2.19 1.53
CA GLY A 79 1.33 3.06 2.67
C GLY A 79 1.30 2.31 4.01
N LEU A 80 0.76 1.09 4.00
CA LEU A 80 0.68 0.22 5.18
C LEU A 80 2.05 -0.32 5.57
N ASN A 81 2.93 -0.61 4.61
CA ASN A 81 4.32 -1.03 4.85
C ASN A 81 5.12 0.08 5.53
N ALA A 82 4.99 1.29 5.01
CA ALA A 82 5.63 2.46 5.58
C ALA A 82 5.12 2.73 7.00
N TYR A 83 3.81 2.63 7.22
CA TYR A 83 3.22 2.77 8.56
C TYR A 83 3.70 1.67 9.50
N PHE A 84 3.78 0.41 9.04
CA PHE A 84 4.32 -0.71 9.80
C PHE A 84 5.74 -0.41 10.31
N ALA A 85 6.66 -0.02 9.41
CA ALA A 85 8.05 0.19 9.77
C ALA A 85 8.26 1.49 10.57
N TYR A 86 7.85 2.62 10.00
CA TYR A 86 8.17 3.92 10.54
C TYR A 86 7.16 4.42 11.55
N GLY A 87 5.88 4.08 11.38
CA GLY A 87 4.83 4.49 12.32
C GLY A 87 4.77 3.63 13.58
N LEU A 88 4.76 2.30 13.42
CA LEU A 88 4.56 1.39 14.55
C LEU A 88 5.87 1.00 15.22
N VAL A 89 6.84 0.49 14.45
CA VAL A 89 8.08 -0.03 15.06
C VAL A 89 9.00 1.11 15.46
N LEU A 90 9.42 1.95 14.53
CA LEU A 90 10.36 3.03 14.82
C LEU A 90 9.71 4.20 15.57
N GLY A 91 8.47 4.55 15.25
CA GLY A 91 7.79 5.72 15.83
C GLY A 91 7.15 5.45 17.19
N GLN A 92 6.45 4.32 17.36
CA GLN A 92 5.74 3.99 18.59
C GLN A 92 6.48 2.96 19.47
N GLY A 93 7.63 2.42 19.01
CA GLY A 93 8.48 1.52 19.79
C GLY A 93 7.94 0.11 19.95
N PHE A 94 6.97 -0.33 19.14
CA PHE A 94 6.54 -1.73 19.13
C PHE A 94 7.64 -2.61 18.55
N SER A 95 7.78 -3.85 19.07
CA SER A 95 8.58 -4.84 18.37
C SER A 95 7.91 -5.19 17.02
N TRP A 96 8.69 -5.61 16.03
CA TRP A 96 8.11 -6.01 14.74
C TRP A 96 7.14 -7.19 14.86
N GLN A 97 7.35 -8.06 15.88
CA GLN A 97 6.44 -9.16 16.21
C GLN A 97 5.09 -8.65 16.72
N GLN A 98 5.09 -7.62 17.58
CA GLN A 98 3.87 -6.94 18.04
C GLN A 98 3.18 -6.22 16.89
N ALA A 99 3.93 -5.56 16.02
CA ALA A 99 3.39 -4.91 14.83
C ALA A 99 2.75 -5.94 13.86
N LEU A 100 3.39 -7.11 13.63
CA LEU A 100 2.78 -8.21 12.86
C LEU A 100 1.51 -8.73 13.52
N THR A 101 1.48 -8.82 14.85
CA THR A 101 0.29 -9.23 15.61
C THR A 101 -0.85 -8.23 15.43
N ALA A 102 -0.53 -6.92 15.43
CA ALA A 102 -1.54 -5.89 15.16
C ALA A 102 -2.10 -6.00 13.74
N VAL A 103 -1.25 -6.22 12.72
CA VAL A 103 -1.67 -6.48 11.34
C VAL A 103 -2.55 -7.74 11.27
N PHE A 104 -2.13 -8.83 11.91
CA PHE A 104 -2.90 -10.07 11.96
C PHE A 104 -4.30 -9.87 12.54
N ILE A 105 -4.41 -9.24 13.72
CA ILE A 105 -5.70 -8.99 14.37
C ILE A 105 -6.56 -8.06 13.52
N ALA A 106 -6.00 -6.96 12.98
CA ALA A 106 -6.72 -6.04 12.10
C ALA A 106 -7.26 -6.75 10.86
N SER A 107 -6.45 -7.59 10.23
CA SER A 107 -6.85 -8.36 9.04
C SER A 107 -7.92 -9.40 9.35
N VAL A 108 -7.83 -10.11 10.49
CA VAL A 108 -8.88 -11.04 10.93
C VAL A 108 -10.18 -10.30 11.21
N LEU A 109 -10.12 -9.15 11.89
CA LEU A 109 -11.30 -8.30 12.12
C LEU A 109 -11.91 -7.85 10.80
N PHE A 110 -11.09 -7.42 9.84
CA PHE A 110 -11.58 -7.01 8.52
C PHE A 110 -12.19 -8.18 7.75
N LEU A 111 -11.60 -9.37 7.82
CA LEU A 111 -12.15 -10.59 7.22
C LEU A 111 -13.54 -10.92 7.80
N LEU A 112 -13.66 -10.95 9.13
CA LEU A 112 -14.94 -11.21 9.82
C LEU A 112 -15.99 -10.13 9.50
N PHE A 113 -15.54 -8.87 9.48
CA PHE A 113 -16.39 -7.75 9.11
C PHE A 113 -16.87 -7.85 7.65
N SER A 114 -16.02 -8.26 6.73
CA SER A 114 -16.35 -8.43 5.31
C SER A 114 -17.34 -9.57 5.05
N LEU A 115 -17.41 -10.55 5.94
CA LEU A 115 -18.43 -11.60 5.93
C LEU A 115 -19.79 -11.12 6.46
N SER A 116 -19.81 -10.01 7.15
CA SER A 116 -21.02 -9.42 7.76
C SER A 116 -21.70 -8.42 6.82
N ARG A 117 -22.99 -8.09 7.12
CA ARG A 117 -23.73 -7.01 6.42
C ARG A 117 -23.29 -5.61 6.85
N LEU A 118 -22.42 -5.50 7.86
CA LEU A 118 -21.94 -4.22 8.39
C LEU A 118 -21.02 -3.46 7.41
N ARG A 119 -20.46 -4.15 6.42
CA ARG A 119 -19.60 -3.55 5.41
C ARG A 119 -20.25 -2.38 4.65
N SER A 120 -21.50 -2.57 4.18
CA SER A 120 -22.23 -1.50 3.47
C SER A 120 -22.54 -0.29 4.37
N TRP A 121 -22.72 -0.54 5.67
CA TRP A 121 -22.89 0.52 6.66
C TRP A 121 -21.59 1.33 6.85
N LEU A 122 -20.43 0.65 6.95
CA LEU A 122 -19.15 1.32 7.17
C LEU A 122 -18.70 2.14 5.95
N ILE A 123 -18.96 1.65 4.72
CA ILE A 123 -18.68 2.42 3.50
C ILE A 123 -19.41 3.77 3.54
N GLY A 124 -20.66 3.80 4.04
CA GLY A 124 -21.42 5.04 4.24
C GLY A 124 -21.01 5.86 5.46
N ALA A 125 -20.23 5.27 6.38
CA ALA A 125 -19.89 5.91 7.65
C ALA A 125 -18.80 6.99 7.52
N ILE A 126 -17.97 6.94 6.47
CA ILE A 126 -16.88 7.89 6.29
C ILE A 126 -17.17 8.84 5.15
N PRO A 127 -17.16 10.15 5.41
CA PRO A 127 -17.25 11.16 4.39
C PRO A 127 -16.15 11.03 3.35
N ALA A 128 -16.48 11.14 2.07
CA ALA A 128 -15.53 11.01 0.96
C ALA A 128 -14.37 12.02 1.07
N SER A 129 -14.63 13.20 1.63
CA SER A 129 -13.61 14.23 1.87
C SER A 129 -12.54 13.77 2.87
N LEU A 130 -12.94 13.12 3.98
CA LEU A 130 -12.00 12.58 4.95
C LEU A 130 -11.19 11.42 4.34
N GLY A 131 -11.83 10.54 3.55
CA GLY A 131 -11.14 9.50 2.80
C GLY A 131 -10.07 10.07 1.87
N ALA A 132 -10.36 11.15 1.15
CA ALA A 132 -9.39 11.85 0.31
C ALA A 132 -8.24 12.45 1.13
N GLY A 133 -8.53 13.08 2.28
CA GLY A 133 -7.54 13.62 3.20
C GLY A 133 -6.60 12.55 3.77
N ILE A 134 -7.14 11.41 4.21
CA ILE A 134 -6.37 10.25 4.70
C ILE A 134 -5.43 9.75 3.60
N THR A 135 -5.98 9.49 2.41
CA THR A 135 -5.21 8.97 1.28
C THR A 135 -4.06 9.92 0.92
N ALA A 136 -4.33 11.22 0.82
CA ALA A 136 -3.30 12.20 0.54
C ALA A 136 -2.25 12.29 1.65
N GLY A 137 -2.67 12.20 2.92
CA GLY A 137 -1.77 12.18 4.07
C GLY A 137 -0.81 10.98 4.06
N ILE A 138 -1.31 9.79 3.73
CA ILE A 138 -0.49 8.58 3.54
C ILE A 138 0.47 8.78 2.37
N GLY A 139 0.01 9.38 1.26
CA GLY A 139 0.86 9.71 0.13
C GLY A 139 2.02 10.64 0.52
N LEU A 140 1.75 11.72 1.23
CA LEU A 140 2.79 12.64 1.71
C LEU A 140 3.71 12.01 2.76
N PHE A 141 3.20 11.11 3.60
CA PHE A 141 4.00 10.30 4.52
C PHE A 141 5.01 9.42 3.74
N LEU A 142 4.53 8.74 2.70
CA LEU A 142 5.37 7.94 1.81
C LEU A 142 6.40 8.81 1.06
N ALA A 143 5.98 10.00 0.59
CA ALA A 143 6.88 10.96 -0.05
C ALA A 143 7.97 11.44 0.91
N MET A 144 7.64 11.73 2.17
CA MET A 144 8.61 12.15 3.19
C MET A 144 9.68 11.08 3.40
N ILE A 145 9.28 9.82 3.57
CA ILE A 145 10.21 8.69 3.69
C ILE A 145 11.09 8.59 2.43
N GLY A 146 10.50 8.72 1.25
CA GLY A 146 11.23 8.73 -0.01
C GLY A 146 12.24 9.87 -0.10
N LEU A 147 11.87 11.10 0.27
CA LEU A 147 12.75 12.27 0.27
C LEU A 147 13.91 12.14 1.28
N GLN A 148 13.64 11.56 2.46
CA GLN A 148 14.69 11.22 3.44
C GLN A 148 15.61 10.12 2.90
N GLY A 149 15.04 9.04 2.34
CA GLY A 149 15.81 7.94 1.73
C GLY A 149 16.64 8.35 0.52
N MET A 150 16.24 9.39 -0.20
CA MET A 150 17.04 10.03 -1.26
C MET A 150 18.18 10.90 -0.68
N GLY A 151 18.09 11.30 0.59
CA GLY A 151 18.99 12.26 1.20
C GLY A 151 18.66 13.72 0.85
N LEU A 152 17.48 14.01 0.27
CA LEU A 152 17.04 15.39 -0.03
C LEU A 152 16.55 16.10 1.23
N VAL A 153 15.91 15.39 2.15
CA VAL A 153 15.47 15.86 3.44
C VAL A 153 16.33 15.22 4.52
N ALA A 154 16.90 16.02 5.39
CA ALA A 154 17.71 15.59 6.52
C ALA A 154 17.18 16.20 7.82
N ASP A 155 17.48 15.57 8.94
CA ASP A 155 17.11 16.07 10.26
C ASP A 155 17.85 17.35 10.62
N ASP A 156 17.17 18.23 11.34
CA ASP A 156 17.73 19.46 11.88
C ASP A 156 17.11 19.73 13.26
N PRO A 157 17.93 19.93 14.30
CA PRO A 157 17.43 20.11 15.67
C PRO A 157 16.67 21.42 15.87
N ASP A 158 16.90 22.44 15.04
CA ASP A 158 16.29 23.78 15.20
C ASP A 158 15.01 23.91 14.36
N THR A 159 15.02 23.38 13.12
CA THR A 159 13.92 23.51 12.15
C THR A 159 13.18 22.21 11.88
N LEU A 160 13.53 21.12 12.57
CA LEU A 160 13.07 19.74 12.39
C LEU A 160 13.58 19.11 11.06
N LEU A 161 13.61 19.86 9.99
CA LEU A 161 13.99 19.40 8.66
C LEU A 161 14.87 20.44 7.97
N ARG A 162 15.91 19.97 7.29
CA ARG A 162 16.77 20.78 6.43
C ARG A 162 16.99 20.13 5.07
N LEU A 163 17.46 20.90 4.13
CA LEU A 163 17.94 20.39 2.85
C LEU A 163 19.22 19.57 3.06
N GLY A 164 19.25 18.36 2.52
CA GLY A 164 20.44 17.50 2.56
C GLY A 164 21.57 18.00 1.68
N ASP A 165 22.63 17.21 1.56
CA ASP A 165 23.77 17.57 0.70
C ASP A 165 23.41 17.35 -0.78
N ILE A 166 23.06 18.45 -1.46
CA ILE A 166 22.68 18.46 -2.88
C ILE A 166 23.83 18.07 -3.83
N LYS A 167 25.07 17.99 -3.32
CA LYS A 167 26.24 17.56 -4.09
C LYS A 167 26.52 16.08 -3.95
N ALA A 168 25.82 15.38 -3.03
CA ALA A 168 26.00 13.94 -2.86
C ALA A 168 25.63 13.18 -4.14
N PRO A 169 26.53 12.33 -4.68
CA PRO A 169 26.25 11.59 -5.91
C PRO A 169 24.97 10.73 -5.84
N GLN A 170 24.70 10.14 -4.67
CA GLN A 170 23.51 9.33 -4.42
C GLN A 170 22.23 10.15 -4.58
N LEU A 171 22.19 11.39 -4.03
CA LEU A 171 21.03 12.28 -4.15
C LEU A 171 20.83 12.72 -5.61
N ILE A 172 21.91 13.07 -6.32
CA ILE A 172 21.82 13.46 -7.73
C ILE A 172 21.25 12.32 -8.58
N LEU A 173 21.74 11.09 -8.38
CA LEU A 173 21.22 9.91 -9.04
C LEU A 173 19.75 9.65 -8.69
N ALA A 174 19.37 9.79 -7.43
CA ALA A 174 17.99 9.60 -6.99
C ALA A 174 17.05 10.64 -7.63
N LEU A 175 17.43 11.92 -7.68
CA LEU A 175 16.64 12.98 -8.34
C LEU A 175 16.49 12.72 -9.84
N LEU A 176 17.59 12.34 -10.52
CA LEU A 176 17.53 11.94 -11.93
C LEU A 176 16.62 10.74 -12.13
N GLY A 177 16.67 9.75 -11.22
CA GLY A 177 15.78 8.60 -11.23
C GLY A 177 14.31 8.98 -11.12
N LEU A 178 13.96 9.88 -10.22
CA LEU A 178 12.59 10.39 -10.10
C LEU A 178 12.10 11.02 -11.41
N LEU A 179 12.93 11.84 -12.04
CA LEU A 179 12.60 12.48 -13.33
C LEU A 179 12.47 11.45 -14.45
N VAL A 180 13.35 10.45 -14.50
CA VAL A 180 13.27 9.36 -15.47
C VAL A 180 11.99 8.54 -15.27
N MET A 181 11.64 8.17 -14.03
CA MET A 181 10.38 7.47 -13.72
C MET A 181 9.17 8.26 -14.24
N ALA A 182 9.12 9.56 -13.94
CA ALA A 182 8.05 10.43 -14.42
C ALA A 182 8.01 10.52 -15.95
N GLY A 183 9.16 10.64 -16.60
CA GLY A 183 9.26 10.69 -18.05
C GLY A 183 8.83 9.38 -18.72
N LEU A 184 9.22 8.23 -18.18
CA LEU A 184 8.80 6.91 -18.67
C LEU A 184 7.29 6.70 -18.49
N ALA A 185 6.76 7.11 -17.33
CA ALA A 185 5.32 7.04 -17.07
C ALA A 185 4.52 7.94 -18.02
N ALA A 186 4.97 9.18 -18.27
CA ALA A 186 4.35 10.09 -19.22
C ALA A 186 4.32 9.54 -20.65
N ARG A 187 5.31 8.72 -21.02
CA ARG A 187 5.37 8.01 -22.32
C ARG A 187 4.58 6.70 -22.33
N GLY A 188 3.94 6.33 -21.22
CA GLY A 188 3.18 5.08 -21.10
C GLY A 188 4.06 3.82 -21.10
N ILE A 189 5.36 3.94 -20.78
CA ILE A 189 6.30 2.80 -20.75
C ILE A 189 6.00 1.98 -19.50
N ARG A 190 5.58 0.74 -19.73
CA ARG A 190 5.28 -0.23 -18.68
C ARG A 190 6.54 -0.63 -17.92
N GLY A 191 6.44 -0.72 -16.59
CA GLY A 191 7.58 -1.09 -15.75
C GLY A 191 8.64 0.03 -15.60
N GLY A 192 8.30 1.29 -15.93
CA GLY A 192 9.21 2.44 -15.81
C GLY A 192 9.88 2.55 -14.45
N ILE A 193 9.17 2.23 -13.36
CA ILE A 193 9.72 2.22 -12.00
C ILE A 193 10.84 1.16 -11.89
N LEU A 194 10.55 -0.09 -12.25
CA LEU A 194 11.54 -1.18 -12.17
C LEU A 194 12.75 -0.90 -13.08
N ILE A 195 12.52 -0.44 -14.31
CA ILE A 195 13.59 -0.08 -15.26
C ILE A 195 14.51 0.98 -14.65
N THR A 196 13.93 1.98 -14.01
CA THR A 196 14.72 3.06 -13.39
C THR A 196 15.47 2.55 -12.16
N ILE A 197 14.85 1.76 -11.29
CA ILE A 197 15.50 1.16 -10.12
C ILE A 197 16.73 0.34 -10.57
N LEU A 198 16.54 -0.55 -11.55
CA LEU A 198 17.63 -1.37 -12.07
C LEU A 198 18.71 -0.53 -12.75
N GLY A 199 18.33 0.51 -13.51
CA GLY A 199 19.26 1.44 -14.13
C GLY A 199 20.13 2.19 -13.13
N LEU A 200 19.52 2.72 -12.07
CA LEU A 200 20.23 3.39 -10.98
C LEU A 200 21.13 2.42 -10.21
N SER A 201 20.67 1.18 -10.00
CA SER A 201 21.46 0.15 -9.34
C SER A 201 22.69 -0.21 -10.18
N LEU A 202 22.54 -0.38 -11.50
CA LEU A 202 23.66 -0.62 -12.42
C LEU A 202 24.70 0.50 -12.37
N ILE A 203 24.25 1.77 -12.33
CA ILE A 203 25.15 2.91 -12.17
C ILE A 203 25.82 2.87 -10.79
N GLY A 204 25.07 2.58 -9.73
CA GLY A 204 25.60 2.48 -8.37
C GLY A 204 26.66 1.40 -8.23
N TRP A 205 26.43 0.21 -8.76
CA TRP A 205 27.40 -0.89 -8.76
C TRP A 205 28.64 -0.55 -9.62
N GLY A 206 28.43 0.00 -10.80
CA GLY A 206 29.54 0.36 -11.71
C GLY A 206 30.41 1.50 -11.20
N SER A 207 29.87 2.41 -10.40
CA SER A 207 30.59 3.55 -9.80
C SER A 207 31.17 3.26 -8.41
N GLY A 208 30.90 2.07 -7.83
CA GLY A 208 31.33 1.73 -6.47
C GLY A 208 30.53 2.44 -5.36
N LEU A 209 29.37 3.01 -5.68
CA LEU A 209 28.46 3.61 -4.68
C LEU A 209 27.60 2.56 -3.97
N ALA A 210 27.55 1.33 -4.48
CA ALA A 210 26.85 0.21 -3.91
C ALA A 210 27.54 -1.10 -4.30
N ASP A 211 27.38 -2.13 -3.47
CA ASP A 211 27.94 -3.45 -3.70
C ASP A 211 26.97 -4.33 -4.51
N PHE A 212 27.51 -5.20 -5.35
CA PHE A 212 26.74 -6.16 -6.13
C PHE A 212 26.95 -7.58 -5.58
N GLY A 213 25.92 -8.17 -4.99
CA GLY A 213 25.93 -9.49 -4.36
C GLY A 213 25.67 -10.67 -5.30
N GLY A 214 25.39 -10.41 -6.60
CA GLY A 214 25.08 -11.47 -7.56
C GLY A 214 23.69 -11.36 -8.18
N ILE A 215 23.40 -12.24 -9.15
CA ILE A 215 22.11 -12.22 -9.88
C ILE A 215 21.12 -13.22 -9.28
N ALA A 216 21.56 -14.46 -9.05
CA ALA A 216 20.69 -15.54 -8.67
C ALA A 216 21.34 -16.46 -7.64
N SER A 217 20.50 -17.06 -6.80
CA SER A 217 20.85 -18.08 -5.80
C SER A 217 19.68 -19.05 -5.61
N PRO A 218 19.90 -20.20 -4.96
CA PRO A 218 18.78 -20.96 -4.43
C PRO A 218 17.87 -20.08 -3.53
N PRO A 219 16.56 -20.33 -3.50
CA PRO A 219 15.65 -19.57 -2.64
C PRO A 219 16.13 -19.56 -1.18
N PRO A 220 16.13 -18.40 -0.51
CA PRO A 220 16.53 -18.33 0.88
C PRO A 220 15.57 -19.12 1.78
N MET A 221 16.12 -19.76 2.81
CA MET A 221 15.35 -20.54 3.82
C MET A 221 14.97 -19.68 5.03
N ALA A 222 15.30 -18.39 5.02
CA ALA A 222 14.96 -17.47 6.11
C ALA A 222 13.44 -17.28 6.20
N SER A 223 12.91 -17.25 7.41
CA SER A 223 11.48 -17.11 7.66
C SER A 223 11.20 -16.23 8.87
N ALA A 224 10.25 -15.32 8.73
CA ALA A 224 9.60 -14.59 9.81
C ALA A 224 8.17 -15.12 10.10
N ALA A 225 7.84 -16.29 9.53
CA ALA A 225 6.51 -16.86 9.65
C ALA A 225 6.18 -17.21 11.12
N LEU A 226 4.91 -16.94 11.48
CA LEU A 226 4.33 -17.21 12.81
C LEU A 226 5.03 -16.48 13.96
N SER A 227 5.84 -15.46 13.68
CA SER A 227 6.53 -14.65 14.68
C SER A 227 5.60 -13.59 15.27
N LEU A 228 4.49 -14.02 15.86
CA LEU A 228 3.50 -13.13 16.48
C LEU A 228 3.79 -12.99 17.99
N ASP A 229 3.67 -11.76 18.51
CA ASP A 229 3.78 -11.47 19.94
C ASP A 229 2.51 -10.76 20.44
N PHE A 230 1.72 -11.45 21.24
CA PHE A 230 0.46 -10.97 21.81
C PHE A 230 0.62 -10.22 23.15
N SER A 231 1.83 -9.97 23.63
CA SER A 231 2.08 -9.36 24.94
C SER A 231 1.47 -7.96 25.09
N ALA A 232 1.37 -7.18 24.00
CA ALA A 232 0.85 -5.81 24.01
C ALA A 232 -0.66 -5.72 23.79
N VAL A 233 -1.38 -6.82 23.56
CA VAL A 233 -2.77 -6.85 23.06
C VAL A 233 -3.79 -6.16 23.97
N THR A 234 -3.49 -6.07 25.27
CA THR A 234 -4.37 -5.41 26.24
C THR A 234 -4.11 -3.92 26.40
N SER A 235 -3.03 -3.40 25.79
CA SER A 235 -2.71 -1.98 25.90
C SER A 235 -3.61 -1.14 24.99
N PHE A 236 -4.00 0.04 25.45
CA PHE A 236 -4.81 0.97 24.66
C PHE A 236 -4.09 1.41 23.39
N ALA A 237 -2.77 1.63 23.47
CA ALA A 237 -1.93 1.98 22.32
C ALA A 237 -2.01 0.90 21.23
N PHE A 238 -1.86 -0.38 21.59
CA PHE A 238 -1.96 -1.49 20.65
C PHE A 238 -3.35 -1.60 20.02
N LEU A 239 -4.43 -1.50 20.81
CA LEU A 239 -5.80 -1.54 20.29
C LEU A 239 -6.09 -0.39 19.33
N SER A 240 -5.52 0.79 19.59
CA SER A 240 -5.62 1.94 18.69
C SER A 240 -4.92 1.68 17.36
N VAL A 241 -3.74 1.04 17.38
CA VAL A 241 -3.02 0.63 16.17
C VAL A 241 -3.84 -0.39 15.37
N VAL A 242 -4.41 -1.41 16.01
CA VAL A 242 -5.28 -2.39 15.35
C VAL A 242 -6.46 -1.71 14.67
N PHE A 243 -7.09 -0.75 15.35
CA PHE A 243 -8.20 0.02 14.80
C PHE A 243 -7.77 0.82 13.56
N VAL A 244 -6.64 1.52 13.62
CA VAL A 244 -6.12 2.31 12.50
C VAL A 244 -5.78 1.40 11.32
N LEU A 245 -5.07 0.29 11.53
CA LEU A 245 -4.74 -0.68 10.48
C LEU A 245 -6.00 -1.25 9.83
N PHE A 246 -7.01 -1.62 10.63
CA PHE A 246 -8.30 -2.08 10.12
C PHE A 246 -8.94 -1.04 9.18
N PHE A 247 -8.97 0.23 9.59
CA PHE A 247 -9.55 1.29 8.78
C PHE A 247 -8.76 1.54 7.50
N LEU A 248 -7.45 1.63 7.60
CA LEU A 248 -6.59 1.87 6.43
C LEU A 248 -6.75 0.76 5.39
N ASP A 249 -6.70 -0.50 5.83
CA ASP A 249 -6.84 -1.67 4.97
C ASP A 249 -8.24 -1.72 4.32
N PHE A 250 -9.28 -1.45 5.11
CA PHE A 250 -10.66 -1.37 4.62
C PHE A 250 -10.84 -0.32 3.50
N PHE A 251 -10.25 0.89 3.67
CA PHE A 251 -10.37 1.96 2.67
C PHE A 251 -9.55 1.68 1.44
N ASP A 252 -8.33 1.23 1.62
CA ASP A 252 -7.42 0.94 0.51
C ASP A 252 -8.03 -0.16 -0.37
N THR A 253 -8.44 -1.28 0.21
CA THR A 253 -9.08 -2.39 -0.49
C THR A 253 -10.38 -1.96 -1.18
N THR A 254 -11.28 -1.27 -0.45
CA THR A 254 -12.58 -0.87 -1.02
C THR A 254 -12.40 0.15 -2.13
N GLY A 255 -11.55 1.14 -1.94
CA GLY A 255 -11.25 2.19 -2.92
C GLY A 255 -10.63 1.61 -4.18
N THR A 256 -9.61 0.78 -4.02
CA THR A 256 -8.86 0.18 -5.14
C THR A 256 -9.72 -0.79 -5.94
N LEU A 257 -10.42 -1.72 -5.29
CA LEU A 257 -11.31 -2.68 -5.97
C LEU A 257 -12.44 -1.97 -6.72
N THR A 258 -13.03 -0.93 -6.11
CA THR A 258 -14.08 -0.14 -6.76
C THR A 258 -13.54 0.62 -7.98
N GLY A 259 -12.33 1.21 -7.86
CA GLY A 259 -11.69 1.91 -8.96
C GLY A 259 -11.26 1.00 -10.11
N ILE A 260 -10.79 -0.21 -9.80
CA ILE A 260 -10.40 -1.21 -10.81
C ILE A 260 -11.62 -1.85 -11.47
N ALA A 261 -12.75 -1.99 -10.76
CA ALA A 261 -13.95 -2.64 -11.28
C ALA A 261 -14.44 -2.06 -12.60
N ASP A 262 -14.36 -0.74 -12.77
CA ASP A 262 -14.75 -0.05 -13.99
C ASP A 262 -13.83 -0.41 -15.17
N ILE A 263 -12.51 -0.41 -14.92
CA ILE A 263 -11.49 -0.75 -15.92
C ILE A 263 -11.55 -2.23 -16.29
N ALA A 264 -11.85 -3.09 -15.31
CA ALA A 264 -11.95 -4.54 -15.49
C ALA A 264 -13.28 -4.99 -16.12
N GLY A 265 -14.22 -4.06 -16.37
CA GLY A 265 -15.54 -4.39 -16.89
C GLY A 265 -16.39 -5.24 -15.93
N LYS A 266 -16.14 -5.10 -14.62
CA LYS A 266 -16.85 -5.84 -13.55
C LYS A 266 -18.05 -5.08 -12.99
N ARG A 267 -18.26 -3.82 -13.42
CA ARG A 267 -19.45 -3.04 -13.02
C ARG A 267 -20.61 -3.36 -13.94
N ARG A 268 -21.73 -3.73 -13.35
CA ARG A 268 -23.00 -4.00 -14.05
C ARG A 268 -23.77 -2.70 -14.30
N ALA A 269 -24.77 -2.78 -15.17
CA ALA A 269 -25.63 -1.63 -15.51
C ALA A 269 -26.43 -1.10 -14.29
N ASP A 270 -26.71 -1.93 -13.31
CA ASP A 270 -27.37 -1.57 -12.04
C ASP A 270 -26.43 -0.92 -11.02
N GLY A 271 -25.14 -0.70 -11.39
CA GLY A 271 -24.11 -0.14 -10.52
C GLY A 271 -23.43 -1.17 -9.61
N SER A 272 -23.94 -2.41 -9.51
CA SER A 272 -23.31 -3.46 -8.73
C SER A 272 -22.00 -3.94 -9.36
N ILE A 273 -21.10 -4.46 -8.52
CA ILE A 273 -19.80 -4.97 -8.97
C ILE A 273 -19.79 -6.49 -8.86
N GLU A 274 -19.52 -7.16 -9.97
CA GLU A 274 -19.49 -8.61 -10.06
C GLU A 274 -18.42 -9.22 -9.15
N SER A 275 -18.80 -10.16 -8.29
CA SER A 275 -17.92 -10.88 -7.37
C SER A 275 -17.09 -10.00 -6.45
N LEU A 276 -17.54 -8.76 -6.14
CA LEU A 276 -16.83 -7.85 -5.26
C LEU A 276 -16.57 -8.45 -3.87
N ASP A 277 -17.56 -9.16 -3.31
CA ASP A 277 -17.41 -9.80 -2.00
C ASP A 277 -16.29 -10.84 -2.00
N ARG A 278 -16.16 -11.62 -3.08
CA ARG A 278 -15.05 -12.59 -3.23
C ARG A 278 -13.71 -11.89 -3.38
N ALA A 279 -13.66 -10.79 -4.11
CA ALA A 279 -12.43 -10.02 -4.29
C ALA A 279 -11.96 -9.41 -2.96
N VAL A 280 -12.87 -8.84 -2.17
CA VAL A 280 -12.55 -8.31 -0.82
C VAL A 280 -12.10 -9.43 0.12
N LEU A 281 -12.79 -10.58 0.13
CA LEU A 281 -12.39 -11.71 0.96
C LEU A 281 -11.05 -12.33 0.51
N ALA A 282 -10.71 -12.29 -0.78
CA ALA A 282 -9.41 -12.70 -1.28
C ALA A 282 -8.30 -11.77 -0.80
N ASP A 283 -8.55 -10.47 -0.84
CA ASP A 283 -7.63 -9.43 -0.39
C ASP A 283 -7.38 -9.49 1.12
N THR A 284 -8.46 -9.51 1.91
CA THR A 284 -8.34 -9.63 3.38
C THR A 284 -7.75 -10.96 3.83
N GLY A 285 -8.09 -12.06 3.14
CA GLY A 285 -7.48 -13.36 3.37
C GLY A 285 -5.98 -13.37 3.05
N ALA A 286 -5.57 -12.61 2.03
CA ALA A 286 -4.15 -12.39 1.72
C ALA A 286 -3.45 -11.61 2.83
N SER A 287 -4.08 -10.59 3.44
CA SER A 287 -3.54 -9.85 4.58
C SER A 287 -3.34 -10.74 5.80
N VAL A 288 -4.31 -11.64 6.10
CA VAL A 288 -4.15 -12.65 7.17
C VAL A 288 -2.98 -13.59 6.86
N ALA A 289 -2.90 -14.13 5.66
CA ALA A 289 -1.80 -15.01 5.26
C ALA A 289 -0.45 -14.27 5.27
N GLY A 290 -0.41 -13.02 4.81
CA GLY A 290 0.78 -12.17 4.79
C GLY A 290 1.34 -11.92 6.19
N SER A 291 0.50 -11.54 7.13
CA SER A 291 0.91 -11.32 8.54
C SER A 291 1.45 -12.60 9.19
N LEU A 292 0.86 -13.76 8.87
CA LEU A 292 1.35 -15.06 9.33
C LEU A 292 2.67 -15.47 8.67
N LEU A 293 2.94 -15.02 7.45
CA LEU A 293 4.21 -15.25 6.74
C LEU A 293 5.30 -14.28 7.16
N GLY A 294 4.97 -13.17 7.84
CA GLY A 294 5.93 -12.18 8.32
C GLY A 294 6.04 -10.94 7.44
N THR A 295 4.96 -10.57 6.73
CA THR A 295 4.86 -9.29 6.01
C THR A 295 3.69 -8.45 6.50
N SER A 296 3.67 -7.17 6.13
CA SER A 296 2.60 -6.23 6.49
C SER A 296 1.28 -6.54 5.75
N SER A 297 0.26 -5.71 5.96
CA SER A 297 -1.06 -5.84 5.32
C SER A 297 -0.95 -5.86 3.79
N MET A 298 -1.71 -6.75 3.19
CA MET A 298 -1.80 -6.91 1.73
C MET A 298 -2.91 -6.02 1.19
N THR A 299 -2.78 -5.60 -0.05
CA THR A 299 -3.82 -4.83 -0.74
C THR A 299 -3.85 -5.12 -2.22
N THR A 300 -4.98 -4.85 -2.84
CA THR A 300 -5.16 -4.92 -4.29
C THR A 300 -4.37 -3.80 -4.98
N TYR A 301 -3.57 -4.13 -6.00
CA TYR A 301 -2.70 -3.18 -6.68
C TYR A 301 -3.38 -2.50 -7.87
N LEU A 302 -3.38 -1.15 -7.87
CA LEU A 302 -3.88 -0.31 -8.98
C LEU A 302 -3.09 -0.53 -10.28
N GLU A 303 -1.84 -0.94 -10.19
CA GLU A 303 -0.96 -1.33 -11.31
C GLU A 303 -1.55 -2.46 -12.15
N SER A 304 -2.47 -3.26 -11.59
CA SER A 304 -3.24 -4.27 -12.30
C SER A 304 -4.04 -3.67 -13.46
N ALA A 305 -4.42 -2.39 -13.38
CA ALA A 305 -5.05 -1.67 -14.49
C ALA A 305 -4.21 -1.71 -15.77
N THR A 306 -2.87 -1.78 -15.66
CA THR A 306 -1.98 -1.87 -16.81
C THR A 306 -2.15 -3.18 -17.58
N GLY A 307 -2.24 -4.31 -16.86
CA GLY A 307 -2.52 -5.61 -17.47
C GLY A 307 -3.95 -5.70 -18.01
N ILE A 308 -4.93 -5.15 -17.29
CA ILE A 308 -6.32 -5.10 -17.75
C ILE A 308 -6.44 -4.31 -19.06
N ARG A 309 -5.79 -3.15 -19.15
CA ARG A 309 -5.71 -2.36 -20.41
C ARG A 309 -4.92 -3.08 -21.51
N ALA A 310 -4.01 -3.99 -21.16
CA ALA A 310 -3.32 -4.85 -22.10
C ALA A 310 -4.15 -6.06 -22.57
N GLY A 311 -5.40 -6.18 -22.09
CA GLY A 311 -6.36 -7.20 -22.51
C GLY A 311 -6.57 -8.33 -21.50
N GLY A 312 -6.06 -8.21 -20.27
CA GLY A 312 -6.38 -9.13 -19.17
C GLY A 312 -7.85 -9.00 -18.77
N ARG A 313 -8.56 -10.13 -18.75
CA ARG A 313 -10.00 -10.19 -18.47
C ARG A 313 -10.35 -11.19 -17.38
N THR A 314 -9.50 -12.17 -17.14
CA THR A 314 -9.78 -13.33 -16.31
C THR A 314 -8.75 -13.50 -15.19
N GLY A 315 -9.03 -14.40 -14.25
CA GLY A 315 -8.09 -14.74 -13.18
C GLY A 315 -6.78 -15.37 -13.67
N LEU A 316 -6.66 -15.75 -14.94
CA LEU A 316 -5.42 -16.28 -15.51
C LEU A 316 -4.33 -15.20 -15.57
N THR A 317 -4.70 -13.92 -15.80
CA THR A 317 -3.80 -12.77 -15.67
C THR A 317 -3.18 -12.74 -14.26
N ALA A 318 -3.98 -12.84 -13.21
CA ALA A 318 -3.50 -12.85 -11.83
C ALA A 318 -2.58 -14.06 -11.55
N LEU A 319 -2.95 -15.26 -12.02
CA LEU A 319 -2.08 -16.44 -11.85
C LEU A 319 -0.73 -16.29 -12.53
N THR A 320 -0.68 -15.62 -13.68
CA THR A 320 0.58 -15.32 -14.35
C THR A 320 1.46 -14.42 -13.47
N VAL A 321 0.86 -13.39 -12.85
CA VAL A 321 1.56 -12.53 -11.90
C VAL A 321 2.09 -13.34 -10.73
N ALA A 322 1.26 -14.17 -10.11
CA ALA A 322 1.68 -15.02 -8.99
C ALA A 322 2.86 -15.93 -9.34
N ALA A 323 2.84 -16.55 -10.52
CA ALA A 323 3.93 -17.39 -10.99
C ALA A 323 5.24 -16.59 -11.21
N LEU A 324 5.15 -15.39 -11.76
CA LEU A 324 6.31 -14.50 -11.96
C LEU A 324 6.90 -14.03 -10.63
N PHE A 325 6.06 -13.74 -9.62
CA PHE A 325 6.56 -13.45 -8.27
C PHE A 325 7.30 -14.64 -7.66
N LEU A 326 6.78 -15.87 -7.79
CA LEU A 326 7.49 -17.05 -7.30
C LEU A 326 8.86 -17.23 -7.98
N LEU A 327 8.99 -16.88 -9.25
CA LEU A 327 10.29 -16.89 -9.92
C LEU A 327 11.28 -15.90 -9.32
N CYS A 328 10.81 -14.77 -8.73
CA CYS A 328 11.68 -13.81 -8.09
C CYS A 328 12.43 -14.40 -6.87
N LEU A 329 11.98 -15.50 -6.27
CA LEU A 329 12.68 -16.17 -5.16
C LEU A 329 14.13 -16.54 -5.53
N PHE A 330 14.40 -16.85 -6.79
CA PHE A 330 15.74 -17.20 -7.27
C PHE A 330 16.65 -16.01 -7.50
N PHE A 331 16.11 -14.77 -7.45
CA PHE A 331 16.84 -13.54 -7.72
C PHE A 331 17.10 -12.71 -6.45
N GLN A 332 17.05 -13.35 -5.28
CA GLN A 332 17.26 -12.67 -3.99
C GLN A 332 18.55 -11.84 -3.94
N PRO A 333 19.76 -12.33 -4.41
CA PRO A 333 20.97 -11.51 -4.34
C PRO A 333 20.89 -10.24 -5.18
N LEU A 334 20.21 -10.30 -6.33
CA LEU A 334 19.97 -9.12 -7.18
C LEU A 334 19.14 -8.08 -6.43
N PHE A 335 18.00 -8.48 -5.83
CA PHE A 335 17.12 -7.57 -5.12
C PHE A 335 17.74 -7.04 -3.82
N ALA A 336 18.54 -7.85 -3.12
CA ALA A 336 19.28 -7.43 -1.93
C ALA A 336 20.40 -6.42 -2.23
N SER A 337 20.91 -6.42 -3.47
CA SER A 337 21.96 -5.50 -3.93
C SER A 337 21.43 -4.15 -4.39
N ILE A 338 20.09 -3.97 -4.46
CA ILE A 338 19.47 -2.71 -4.87
C ILE A 338 19.72 -1.66 -3.78
N PRO A 339 20.42 -0.56 -4.07
CA PRO A 339 20.72 0.44 -3.05
C PRO A 339 19.49 1.30 -2.73
N GLY A 340 19.42 1.83 -1.50
CA GLY A 340 18.31 2.65 -1.03
C GLY A 340 18.05 3.89 -1.89
N PHE A 341 19.10 4.54 -2.41
CA PHE A 341 18.95 5.69 -3.30
C PHE A 341 18.30 5.35 -4.65
N ALA A 342 18.26 4.07 -5.05
CA ALA A 342 17.58 3.63 -6.27
C ALA A 342 16.08 3.33 -6.01
N THR A 343 15.71 2.90 -4.79
CA THR A 343 14.33 2.60 -4.43
C THR A 343 13.56 3.82 -3.91
N ALA A 344 14.23 4.73 -3.21
CA ALA A 344 13.62 5.90 -2.60
C ALA A 344 12.86 6.82 -3.58
N PRO A 345 13.33 7.07 -4.81
CA PRO A 345 12.58 7.82 -5.81
C PRO A 345 11.23 7.20 -6.17
N ALA A 346 11.13 5.87 -6.13
CA ALA A 346 9.88 5.18 -6.42
C ALA A 346 8.79 5.48 -5.37
N LEU A 347 9.18 5.67 -4.11
CA LEU A 347 8.25 6.06 -3.03
C LEU A 347 7.64 7.44 -3.31
N VAL A 348 8.48 8.41 -3.71
CA VAL A 348 8.03 9.76 -4.06
C VAL A 348 7.14 9.72 -5.31
N PHE A 349 7.52 8.94 -6.31
CA PHE A 349 6.74 8.79 -7.54
C PHE A 349 5.35 8.18 -7.28
N VAL A 350 5.29 7.11 -6.49
CA VAL A 350 4.02 6.45 -6.14
C VAL A 350 3.16 7.36 -5.26
N ALA A 351 3.78 8.11 -4.34
CA ALA A 351 3.09 9.07 -3.47
C ALA A 351 2.26 10.10 -4.25
N ALA A 352 2.71 10.51 -5.43
CA ALA A 352 1.98 11.45 -6.29
C ALA A 352 0.58 10.93 -6.66
N GLY A 353 0.42 9.61 -6.85
CA GLY A 353 -0.88 8.99 -7.13
C GLY A 353 -1.88 9.10 -5.98
N PHE A 354 -1.38 9.11 -4.74
CA PHE A 354 -2.21 9.24 -3.53
C PHE A 354 -2.78 10.66 -3.36
N LEU A 355 -2.25 11.66 -4.06
CA LEU A 355 -2.77 13.04 -4.03
C LEU A 355 -3.98 13.23 -4.96
N ALA A 356 -4.20 12.36 -5.93
CA ALA A 356 -5.26 12.48 -6.92
C ALA A 356 -6.69 12.64 -6.33
N PRO A 357 -7.08 11.99 -5.21
CA PRO A 357 -8.38 12.17 -4.60
C PRO A 357 -8.66 13.60 -4.12
N LEU A 358 -7.63 14.40 -3.77
CA LEU A 358 -7.81 15.81 -3.38
C LEU A 358 -8.40 16.65 -4.52
N GLY A 359 -8.13 16.31 -5.78
CA GLY A 359 -8.72 16.99 -6.94
C GLY A 359 -10.22 16.77 -7.11
N LYS A 360 -10.81 15.82 -6.37
CA LYS A 360 -12.25 15.52 -6.37
C LYS A 360 -12.99 16.20 -5.21
N LEU A 361 -12.29 16.88 -4.32
CA LEU A 361 -12.91 17.62 -3.23
C LEU A 361 -13.65 18.84 -3.79
N ASP A 362 -14.82 19.08 -3.22
CA ASP A 362 -15.53 20.36 -3.41
C ASP A 362 -14.88 21.41 -2.50
N TRP A 363 -13.98 22.20 -3.09
CA TRP A 363 -13.27 23.27 -2.39
C TRP A 363 -14.13 24.50 -2.12
N GLU A 364 -15.34 24.59 -2.69
CA GLU A 364 -16.31 25.66 -2.40
C GLU A 364 -17.06 25.36 -1.09
N ASP A 365 -17.33 24.07 -0.78
CA ASP A 365 -17.91 23.68 0.51
C ASP A 365 -16.80 23.57 1.59
N MET A 366 -16.54 24.68 2.28
CA MET A 366 -15.56 24.75 3.37
C MET A 366 -15.84 23.76 4.49
N SER A 367 -17.09 23.31 4.68
CA SER A 367 -17.44 22.35 5.72
C SER A 367 -16.98 20.92 5.40
N THR A 368 -16.61 20.64 4.16
CA THR A 368 -16.03 19.38 3.70
C THR A 368 -14.55 19.50 3.38
N ALA A 369 -14.13 20.58 2.74
CA ALA A 369 -12.76 20.77 2.31
C ALA A 369 -11.80 21.02 3.49
N VAL A 370 -12.16 21.96 4.39
CA VAL A 370 -11.29 22.33 5.52
C VAL A 370 -10.96 21.15 6.45
N PRO A 371 -11.88 20.26 6.83
CA PRO A 371 -11.55 19.10 7.65
C PRO A 371 -10.60 18.09 6.99
N ALA A 372 -10.58 18.02 5.67
CA ALA A 372 -9.69 17.11 4.94
C ALA A 372 -8.23 17.63 4.87
N THR A 373 -8.03 18.96 4.98
CA THR A 373 -6.71 19.59 4.78
C THR A 373 -5.69 19.34 5.90
N PRO A 374 -6.04 19.20 7.20
CA PRO A 374 -5.05 18.93 8.23
C PRO A 374 -4.31 17.60 8.05
N MET A 375 -4.99 16.57 7.54
CA MET A 375 -4.45 15.22 7.43
C MET A 375 -3.17 15.13 6.58
N PRO A 376 -3.10 15.73 5.37
CA PRO A 376 -1.90 15.77 4.55
C PRO A 376 -0.67 16.36 5.24
N PHE A 377 -0.85 17.19 6.26
CA PHE A 377 0.25 17.78 7.03
C PHE A 377 0.52 17.04 8.33
N ILE A 378 -0.53 16.66 9.06
CA ILE A 378 -0.39 16.03 10.38
C ILE A 378 0.08 14.59 10.26
N ILE A 379 -0.23 13.88 9.19
CA ILE A 379 0.23 12.50 9.01
C ILE A 379 1.75 12.42 8.80
N PRO A 380 2.36 13.14 7.85
CA PRO A 380 3.79 13.00 7.58
C PRO A 380 4.69 13.69 8.61
N LEU A 381 4.31 14.85 9.16
CA LEU A 381 5.22 15.65 9.98
C LEU A 381 5.56 14.97 11.30
N PRO A 382 4.60 14.53 12.15
CA PRO A 382 4.91 13.78 13.37
C PRO A 382 4.99 12.26 13.13
N PHE A 383 4.98 11.80 11.88
CA PHE A 383 4.95 10.37 11.53
C PHE A 383 3.79 9.60 12.19
N SER A 384 2.62 10.23 12.30
CA SER A 384 1.46 9.62 12.98
C SER A 384 0.19 9.67 12.14
N ILE A 385 -0.13 8.53 11.53
CA ILE A 385 -1.39 8.36 10.79
C ILE A 385 -2.59 8.44 11.73
N SER A 386 -2.46 7.87 12.94
CA SER A 386 -3.52 7.89 13.96
C SER A 386 -3.90 9.30 14.37
N ALA A 387 -2.90 10.17 14.61
CA ALA A 387 -3.13 11.57 14.96
C ALA A 387 -3.84 12.32 13.82
N GLY A 388 -3.39 12.12 12.58
CA GLY A 388 -4.00 12.75 11.41
C GLY A 388 -5.46 12.36 11.24
N ILE A 389 -5.79 11.08 11.37
CA ILE A 389 -7.17 10.59 11.30
C ILE A 389 -8.00 11.18 12.44
N ALA A 390 -7.54 11.10 13.69
CA ALA A 390 -8.28 11.59 14.85
C ALA A 390 -8.61 13.08 14.73
N ILE A 391 -7.60 13.91 14.36
CA ILE A 391 -7.78 15.36 14.20
C ILE A 391 -8.67 15.68 13.01
N GLY A 392 -8.53 14.97 11.90
CA GLY A 392 -9.37 15.17 10.72
C GLY A 392 -10.85 14.87 10.97
N PHE A 393 -11.15 13.75 11.66
CA PHE A 393 -12.54 13.42 12.05
C PHE A 393 -13.10 14.42 13.07
N LEU A 394 -12.30 14.83 14.06
CA LEU A 394 -12.68 15.85 15.02
C LEU A 394 -12.99 17.18 14.31
N ALA A 395 -12.09 17.63 13.43
CA ALA A 395 -12.30 18.85 12.65
C ALA A 395 -13.59 18.77 11.80
N TYR A 396 -13.84 17.63 11.16
CA TYR A 396 -15.05 17.43 10.37
C TYR A 396 -16.33 17.57 11.21
N VAL A 397 -16.39 16.90 12.35
CA VAL A 397 -17.56 16.97 13.23
C VAL A 397 -17.76 18.40 13.76
N VAL A 398 -16.68 19.03 14.26
CA VAL A 398 -16.77 20.40 14.81
C VAL A 398 -17.23 21.39 13.73
N VAL A 399 -16.61 21.37 12.55
CA VAL A 399 -16.93 22.32 11.47
C VAL A 399 -18.36 22.10 10.96
N ARG A 400 -18.81 20.85 10.80
CA ARG A 400 -20.18 20.53 10.38
C ARG A 400 -21.22 20.97 11.41
N VAL A 401 -20.96 20.76 12.69
CA VAL A 401 -21.86 21.22 13.77
C VAL A 401 -21.93 22.75 13.78
N LEU A 402 -20.80 23.45 13.70
CA LEU A 402 -20.77 24.91 13.67
C LEU A 402 -21.42 25.48 12.41
N ALA A 403 -21.37 24.80 11.29
CA ALA A 403 -22.07 25.15 10.06
C ALA A 403 -23.59 24.85 10.10
N GLY A 404 -24.12 24.36 11.22
CA GLY A 404 -25.54 23.99 11.34
C GLY A 404 -25.92 22.70 10.61
N ARG A 405 -24.96 21.92 10.14
CA ARG A 405 -25.12 20.68 9.35
C ARG A 405 -24.86 19.42 10.19
N GLY A 406 -24.97 19.50 11.51
CA GLY A 406 -24.75 18.38 12.42
C GLY A 406 -25.65 17.17 12.18
N SER A 407 -26.87 17.40 11.69
CA SER A 407 -27.83 16.33 11.33
C SER A 407 -27.40 15.50 10.11
N GLU A 408 -26.47 15.99 9.30
CA GLU A 408 -25.93 15.28 8.13
C GLU A 408 -24.79 14.31 8.52
N ILE A 409 -24.30 14.40 9.77
CA ILE A 409 -23.23 13.54 10.28
C ILE A 409 -23.85 12.19 10.65
N ASN A 410 -23.39 11.12 9.98
CA ASN A 410 -23.86 9.78 10.29
C ASN A 410 -23.29 9.24 11.62
N LEU A 411 -23.96 8.25 12.19
CA LEU A 411 -23.59 7.66 13.49
C LEU A 411 -22.13 7.09 13.46
N GLY A 412 -21.71 6.51 12.34
CA GLY A 412 -20.36 5.94 12.22
C GLY A 412 -19.27 7.01 12.33
N THR A 413 -19.47 8.17 11.71
CA THR A 413 -18.54 9.32 11.85
C THR A 413 -18.46 9.77 13.32
N TRP A 414 -19.59 9.85 14.04
CA TRP A 414 -19.58 10.19 15.47
C TRP A 414 -18.81 9.18 16.32
N VAL A 415 -18.99 7.87 16.07
CA VAL A 415 -18.30 6.80 16.79
C VAL A 415 -16.78 6.88 16.56
N ILE A 416 -16.36 7.05 15.30
CA ILE A 416 -14.94 7.17 14.95
C ILE A 416 -14.32 8.42 15.58
N THR A 417 -15.05 9.54 15.55
CA THR A 417 -14.60 10.79 16.19
C THR A 417 -14.47 10.62 17.70
N GLY A 418 -15.44 10.00 18.35
CA GLY A 418 -15.40 9.71 19.79
C GLY A 418 -14.17 8.87 20.17
N PHE A 419 -13.89 7.81 19.38
CA PHE A 419 -12.69 7.01 19.59
C PHE A 419 -11.41 7.84 19.37
N GLY A 420 -11.36 8.66 18.33
CA GLY A 420 -10.23 9.56 18.05
C GLY A 420 -9.98 10.58 19.16
N VAL A 421 -11.04 11.15 19.76
CA VAL A 421 -10.92 12.07 20.91
C VAL A 421 -10.37 11.36 22.14
N ILE A 422 -10.86 10.14 22.43
CA ILE A 422 -10.33 9.32 23.53
C ILE A 422 -8.85 9.03 23.29
N TRP A 423 -8.48 8.68 22.06
CA TRP A 423 -7.09 8.44 21.70
C TRP A 423 -6.19 9.67 21.89
N LEU A 424 -6.66 10.87 21.47
CA LEU A 424 -5.93 12.12 21.67
C LEU A 424 -5.80 12.52 23.14
N ALA A 425 -6.74 12.08 24.00
CA ALA A 425 -6.73 12.40 25.41
C ALA A 425 -5.87 11.46 26.27
N LEU A 426 -5.66 10.21 25.80
CA LEU A 426 -4.97 9.16 26.55
C LEU A 426 -3.57 8.82 25.97
N GLY A 427 -3.31 9.21 24.73
CA GLY A 427 -2.02 9.01 24.02
C GLY A 427 -1.18 10.25 24.10
#